data_bf0354747d53e8c45af51a60e8fc4635
#
_entry.id   bf0354747d53e8c45af51a60e8fc4635
#
_cell.length_a   1.000
_cell.length_b   1.000
_cell.length_c   1.000
_cell.angle_alpha   90.00
_cell.angle_beta   90.00
_cell.angle_gamma   90.00
#
_symmetry.space_group_name_H-M   'P 1'
#
loop_
_entity.id
_entity.type
_entity.pdbx_description
1 polymer ?
#
loop_
_entity_poly.entity_id
_entity_poly.type
_entity_poly.pdbx_seq_one_letter_code
_entity_poly.pdbx_strand_id
1 'polypeptide(L)'
;MKFAHIADVHLGYEQYHQSWRAEDFARAFKEAAIKAIKNKVDFVIISGDLFHRSVPNPKTIRDAIDILLLFKRNGIPVFAIEGNHDKSIRDFSIYHLLESLGLLNLIGLRKKRVENEFVTSVKLSEKVYLVKGVFKDLEIVGDRYRTKLQLEKVLPYLRAESDESVLVLHQSIKEVVDVEIDLAYELTLKDLPKASYYAMGHVHIPKVYEFNGSYIVYPGSPERYDLREASHKVSYTSDELNIKEGIKKGFYIVKDFKPEFVEIPTRDFYSVYIEASTKSEIERKLLEILRNVSNEAILIAKVVCEMVSDVKDLIDRVSKSVKYADLRFEFKRDIKTETKFVSEKDFFNDFELELLERLKGDFDDSLIEFVRNYFMSDTESKIKKEEKIVKTVERPKKPKTLLDFIGGG
;
A
#
# COMPACT_ATOMS: atom_id res chain seq x y z
N MET A 1 23.83 -18.87 -4.43
CA MET A 1 22.67 -18.38 -5.20
C MET A 1 22.33 -16.94 -4.81
N LYS A 2 21.97 -16.08 -5.78
CA LYS A 2 21.67 -14.67 -5.50
C LYS A 2 20.41 -14.23 -6.25
N PHE A 3 19.43 -13.61 -5.59
CA PHE A 3 18.22 -13.11 -6.24
C PHE A 3 17.81 -11.72 -5.74
N ALA A 4 16.98 -11.00 -6.51
CA ALA A 4 16.37 -9.76 -6.08
C ALA A 4 14.95 -10.03 -5.59
N HIS A 5 14.59 -9.43 -4.46
CA HIS A 5 13.23 -9.46 -3.92
C HIS A 5 12.66 -8.04 -3.94
N ILE A 6 11.64 -7.83 -4.78
CA ILE A 6 10.93 -6.57 -5.02
C ILE A 6 9.45 -6.78 -4.71
N ALA A 7 8.76 -5.79 -4.19
CA ALA A 7 7.32 -5.80 -3.93
C ALA A 7 6.72 -4.40 -4.08
N ASP A 8 5.41 -4.32 -4.14
CA ASP A 8 4.65 -3.08 -3.96
C ASP A 8 5.14 -1.94 -4.88
N VAL A 9 5.34 -2.28 -6.15
CA VAL A 9 5.87 -1.35 -7.17
C VAL A 9 4.85 -0.28 -7.55
N HIS A 10 3.57 -0.63 -7.56
CA HIS A 10 2.44 0.26 -7.85
C HIS A 10 2.57 1.10 -9.12
N LEU A 11 3.00 0.49 -10.23
CA LEU A 11 3.06 1.16 -11.52
C LEU A 11 1.73 1.81 -11.87
N GLY A 12 1.80 3.07 -12.31
CA GLY A 12 0.63 3.86 -12.69
C GLY A 12 -0.09 4.53 -11.52
N TYR A 13 0.50 4.58 -10.32
CA TYR A 13 -0.07 5.33 -9.21
C TYR A 13 0.13 6.84 -9.39
N GLU A 14 -0.97 7.53 -9.67
CA GLU A 14 -1.04 9.00 -9.76
C GLU A 14 -1.36 9.59 -8.37
N GLN A 15 -0.41 9.42 -7.43
CA GLN A 15 -0.55 9.93 -6.07
C GLN A 15 -0.84 11.44 -6.08
N TYR A 16 -1.78 11.89 -5.24
CA TYR A 16 -2.26 13.28 -5.19
C TYR A 16 -2.85 13.79 -6.50
N HIS A 17 -3.35 12.88 -7.37
CA HIS A 17 -3.84 13.20 -8.73
C HIS A 17 -2.78 13.86 -9.62
N GLN A 18 -1.51 13.55 -9.38
CA GLN A 18 -0.39 14.05 -10.16
C GLN A 18 0.14 12.97 -11.11
N SER A 19 -0.03 13.17 -12.42
CA SER A 19 0.41 12.20 -13.44
C SER A 19 1.91 11.93 -13.41
N TRP A 20 2.74 12.93 -13.07
CA TRP A 20 4.19 12.77 -12.94
C TRP A 20 4.58 11.83 -11.77
N ARG A 21 3.69 11.58 -10.79
CA ARG A 21 3.95 10.57 -9.75
C ARG A 21 4.00 9.16 -10.33
N ALA A 22 3.16 8.84 -11.32
CA ALA A 22 3.27 7.56 -12.02
C ALA A 22 4.65 7.36 -12.67
N GLU A 23 5.29 8.43 -13.12
CA GLU A 23 6.65 8.40 -13.67
C GLU A 23 7.71 8.16 -12.58
N ASP A 24 7.52 8.70 -11.37
CA ASP A 24 8.39 8.43 -10.23
C ASP A 24 8.34 6.94 -9.86
N PHE A 25 7.16 6.30 -9.80
CA PHE A 25 7.02 4.87 -9.54
C PHE A 25 7.68 4.01 -10.63
N ALA A 26 7.50 4.37 -11.89
CA ALA A 26 8.15 3.68 -13.00
C ALA A 26 9.68 3.83 -12.96
N ARG A 27 10.19 5.03 -12.63
CA ARG A 27 11.62 5.29 -12.46
C ARG A 27 12.21 4.46 -11.33
N ALA A 28 11.55 4.38 -10.17
CA ALA A 28 12.02 3.59 -9.04
C ALA A 28 12.11 2.10 -9.37
N PHE A 29 11.13 1.54 -10.06
CA PHE A 29 11.19 0.15 -10.53
C PHE A 29 12.30 -0.08 -11.56
N LYS A 30 12.50 0.85 -12.49
CA LYS A 30 13.59 0.79 -13.45
C LYS A 30 14.95 0.82 -12.76
N GLU A 31 15.14 1.67 -11.75
CA GLU A 31 16.37 1.71 -10.95
C GLU A 31 16.58 0.41 -10.18
N ALA A 32 15.53 -0.20 -9.61
CA ALA A 32 15.60 -1.52 -8.99
C ALA A 32 16.09 -2.57 -9.99
N ALA A 33 15.53 -2.59 -11.20
CA ALA A 33 15.94 -3.52 -12.25
C ALA A 33 17.39 -3.33 -12.66
N ILE A 34 17.83 -2.10 -12.88
CA ILE A 34 19.23 -1.79 -13.24
C ILE A 34 20.19 -2.24 -12.13
N LYS A 35 19.85 -1.95 -10.86
CA LYS A 35 20.70 -2.34 -9.72
C LYS A 35 20.73 -3.86 -9.54
N ALA A 36 19.61 -4.57 -9.71
CA ALA A 36 19.56 -6.02 -9.68
C ALA A 36 20.46 -6.65 -10.75
N ILE A 37 20.37 -6.17 -12.00
CA ILE A 37 21.21 -6.63 -13.12
C ILE A 37 22.70 -6.37 -12.85
N LYS A 38 23.04 -5.15 -12.39
CA LYS A 38 24.43 -4.81 -12.01
C LYS A 38 25.00 -5.72 -10.92
N ASN A 39 24.15 -6.13 -10.01
CA ASN A 39 24.51 -7.08 -8.95
C ASN A 39 24.55 -8.53 -9.41
N LYS A 40 24.27 -8.82 -10.68
CA LYS A 40 24.32 -10.16 -11.28
C LYS A 40 23.46 -11.15 -10.50
N VAL A 41 22.19 -10.80 -10.27
CA VAL A 41 21.25 -11.71 -9.65
C VAL A 41 20.90 -12.85 -10.61
N ASP A 42 20.68 -14.04 -10.07
CA ASP A 42 20.31 -15.23 -10.84
C ASP A 42 18.85 -15.16 -11.30
N PHE A 43 17.95 -14.59 -10.48
CA PHE A 43 16.55 -14.39 -10.79
C PHE A 43 15.96 -13.24 -9.95
N VAL A 44 14.71 -12.88 -10.22
CA VAL A 44 13.94 -11.86 -9.49
C VAL A 44 12.63 -12.45 -8.96
N ILE A 45 12.24 -12.06 -7.75
CA ILE A 45 10.92 -12.30 -7.18
C ILE A 45 10.19 -10.97 -7.08
N ILE A 46 8.94 -10.92 -7.59
CA ILE A 46 8.01 -9.82 -7.39
C ILE A 46 6.85 -10.34 -6.54
N SER A 47 6.84 -9.98 -5.25
CA SER A 47 5.87 -10.48 -4.28
C SER A 47 4.58 -9.64 -4.24
N GLY A 48 4.00 -9.35 -5.40
CA GLY A 48 2.70 -8.70 -5.58
C GLY A 48 2.75 -7.19 -5.80
N ASP A 49 1.62 -6.62 -6.15
CA ASP A 49 1.36 -5.20 -6.40
C ASP A 49 2.36 -4.55 -7.37
N LEU A 50 2.60 -5.21 -8.51
CA LEU A 50 3.35 -4.63 -9.62
C LEU A 50 2.61 -3.42 -10.20
N PHE A 51 1.28 -3.48 -10.26
CA PHE A 51 0.43 -2.39 -10.74
C PHE A 51 -0.43 -1.82 -9.62
N HIS A 52 -0.71 -0.53 -9.67
CA HIS A 52 -1.59 0.13 -8.72
C HIS A 52 -3.07 -0.22 -8.92
N ARG A 53 -3.46 -0.72 -10.10
CA ARG A 53 -4.83 -1.11 -10.45
C ARG A 53 -4.85 -2.41 -11.23
N SER A 54 -5.90 -3.21 -11.05
CA SER A 54 -6.10 -4.47 -11.78
C SER A 54 -6.27 -4.30 -13.31
N VAL A 55 -6.64 -3.09 -13.75
CA VAL A 55 -6.73 -2.69 -15.17
C VAL A 55 -5.88 -1.42 -15.35
N PRO A 56 -4.56 -1.58 -15.58
CA PRO A 56 -3.69 -0.43 -15.82
C PRO A 56 -3.94 0.19 -17.19
N ASN A 57 -3.59 1.48 -17.35
CA ASN A 57 -3.66 2.15 -18.63
C ASN A 57 -2.54 1.68 -19.60
N PRO A 58 -2.67 1.90 -20.92
CA PRO A 58 -1.68 1.44 -21.90
C PRO A 58 -0.25 1.95 -21.67
N LYS A 59 -0.08 3.20 -21.20
CA LYS A 59 1.26 3.75 -20.86
C LYS A 59 1.89 2.93 -19.74
N THR A 60 1.14 2.65 -18.68
CA THR A 60 1.62 1.86 -17.53
C THR A 60 1.99 0.43 -17.93
N ILE A 61 1.20 -0.19 -18.82
CA ILE A 61 1.51 -1.54 -19.35
C ILE A 61 2.84 -1.51 -20.14
N ARG A 62 3.01 -0.51 -21.01
CA ARG A 62 4.25 -0.34 -21.78
C ARG A 62 5.44 -0.16 -20.85
N ASP A 63 5.34 0.70 -19.82
CA ASP A 63 6.42 0.96 -18.88
C ASP A 63 6.83 -0.33 -18.13
N ALA A 64 5.85 -1.18 -17.75
CA ALA A 64 6.11 -2.49 -17.16
C ALA A 64 6.84 -3.43 -18.14
N ILE A 65 6.37 -3.50 -19.39
CA ILE A 65 7.00 -4.32 -20.44
C ILE A 65 8.44 -3.89 -20.67
N ASP A 66 8.69 -2.59 -20.83
CA ASP A 66 10.03 -2.03 -21.09
C ASP A 66 11.02 -2.37 -19.96
N ILE A 67 10.57 -2.31 -18.70
CA ILE A 67 11.41 -2.62 -17.54
C ILE A 67 11.63 -4.15 -17.42
N LEU A 68 10.59 -4.96 -17.56
CA LEU A 68 10.72 -6.42 -17.50
C LEU A 68 11.56 -6.98 -18.65
N LEU A 69 11.56 -6.33 -19.82
CA LEU A 69 12.45 -6.64 -20.92
C LEU A 69 13.95 -6.47 -20.56
N LEU A 70 14.30 -5.60 -19.60
CA LEU A 70 15.68 -5.49 -19.13
C LEU A 70 16.13 -6.81 -18.50
N PHE A 71 15.32 -7.44 -17.66
CA PHE A 71 15.62 -8.75 -17.07
C PHE A 71 15.70 -9.83 -18.15
N LYS A 72 14.71 -9.91 -19.03
CA LYS A 72 14.66 -10.91 -20.10
C LYS A 72 15.89 -10.84 -21.00
N ARG A 73 16.32 -9.62 -21.41
CA ARG A 73 17.51 -9.41 -22.25
C ARG A 73 18.82 -9.80 -21.56
N ASN A 74 18.85 -9.85 -20.25
CA ASN A 74 19.99 -10.30 -19.46
C ASN A 74 19.87 -11.77 -19.01
N GLY A 75 18.88 -12.52 -19.51
CA GLY A 75 18.68 -13.93 -19.16
C GLY A 75 18.24 -14.15 -17.71
N ILE A 76 17.65 -13.16 -17.04
CA ILE A 76 17.24 -13.21 -15.64
C ILE A 76 15.74 -13.50 -15.58
N PRO A 77 15.29 -14.71 -15.16
CA PRO A 77 13.88 -15.02 -15.02
C PRO A 77 13.27 -14.23 -13.85
N VAL A 78 11.99 -13.86 -14.03
CA VAL A 78 11.19 -13.16 -13.03
C VAL A 78 10.07 -14.09 -12.57
N PHE A 79 9.96 -14.34 -11.27
CA PHE A 79 8.84 -15.03 -10.63
C PHE A 79 7.94 -14.02 -9.94
N ALA A 80 6.63 -14.13 -10.12
CA ALA A 80 5.71 -13.14 -9.58
C ALA A 80 4.42 -13.77 -9.04
N ILE A 81 3.80 -13.10 -8.08
CA ILE A 81 2.43 -13.31 -7.64
C ILE A 81 1.63 -12.01 -7.80
N GLU A 82 0.30 -12.10 -7.85
CA GLU A 82 -0.58 -10.92 -7.82
C GLU A 82 -0.78 -10.43 -6.38
N GLY A 83 -0.77 -9.11 -6.18
CA GLY A 83 -1.11 -8.48 -4.90
C GLY A 83 -2.61 -8.17 -4.77
N ASN A 84 -2.97 -7.32 -3.82
CA ASN A 84 -4.38 -6.94 -3.62
C ASN A 84 -4.85 -5.83 -4.59
N HIS A 85 -3.96 -4.99 -5.09
CA HIS A 85 -4.27 -3.92 -6.04
C HIS A 85 -4.41 -4.43 -7.47
N ASP A 86 -3.64 -5.42 -7.87
CA ASP A 86 -3.54 -5.86 -9.27
C ASP A 86 -4.10 -7.25 -9.54
N LYS A 87 -4.58 -7.98 -8.52
CA LYS A 87 -5.32 -9.23 -8.72
C LYS A 87 -6.59 -9.00 -9.52
N SER A 88 -6.86 -9.87 -10.48
CA SER A 88 -8.13 -9.85 -11.20
C SER A 88 -9.19 -10.69 -10.50
N ILE A 89 -10.43 -10.20 -10.50
CA ILE A 89 -11.63 -11.00 -10.16
C ILE A 89 -11.92 -12.01 -11.27
N ARG A 90 -11.52 -11.70 -12.51
CA ARG A 90 -11.65 -12.56 -13.68
C ARG A 90 -10.50 -13.56 -13.75
N ASP A 91 -10.66 -14.60 -14.57
CA ASP A 91 -9.65 -15.66 -14.75
C ASP A 91 -8.37 -15.19 -15.45
N PHE A 92 -8.37 -13.99 -16.05
CA PHE A 92 -7.24 -13.43 -16.79
C PHE A 92 -6.90 -12.03 -16.25
N SER A 93 -5.69 -11.88 -15.75
CA SER A 93 -5.15 -10.61 -15.29
C SER A 93 -4.07 -10.09 -16.22
N ILE A 94 -3.59 -8.88 -15.95
CA ILE A 94 -2.43 -8.29 -16.65
C ILE A 94 -1.18 -9.17 -16.52
N TYR A 95 -1.01 -9.89 -15.41
CA TYR A 95 0.12 -10.82 -15.24
C TYR A 95 0.11 -11.95 -16.25
N HIS A 96 -1.07 -12.46 -16.60
CA HIS A 96 -1.19 -13.48 -17.66
C HIS A 96 -0.76 -12.96 -19.03
N LEU A 97 -1.01 -11.67 -19.31
CA LEU A 97 -0.50 -11.04 -20.53
C LEU A 97 1.03 -10.98 -20.48
N LEU A 98 1.63 -10.53 -19.38
CA LEU A 98 3.08 -10.46 -19.21
C LEU A 98 3.73 -11.85 -19.28
N GLU A 99 3.08 -12.88 -18.71
CA GLU A 99 3.51 -14.28 -18.80
C GLU A 99 3.48 -14.77 -20.25
N SER A 100 2.40 -14.48 -21.00
CA SER A 100 2.30 -14.88 -22.42
C SER A 100 3.36 -14.23 -23.32
N LEU A 101 3.89 -13.06 -22.92
CA LEU A 101 5.02 -12.40 -23.56
C LEU A 101 6.38 -12.95 -23.08
N GLY A 102 6.38 -13.90 -22.16
CA GLY A 102 7.58 -14.48 -21.54
C GLY A 102 8.39 -13.46 -20.77
N LEU A 103 7.75 -12.51 -20.09
CA LEU A 103 8.35 -11.46 -19.30
C LEU A 103 8.42 -11.80 -17.80
N LEU A 104 7.55 -12.69 -17.35
CA LEU A 104 7.54 -13.22 -15.99
C LEU A 104 6.94 -14.62 -15.96
N ASN A 105 7.12 -15.32 -14.86
CA ASN A 105 6.53 -16.60 -14.54
C ASN A 105 5.55 -16.39 -13.37
N LEU A 106 4.25 -16.51 -13.65
CA LEU A 106 3.21 -16.31 -12.64
C LEU A 106 3.00 -17.59 -11.84
N ILE A 107 3.39 -17.60 -10.58
CA ILE A 107 3.26 -18.74 -9.67
C ILE A 107 1.98 -18.66 -8.83
N GLY A 108 1.52 -19.80 -8.31
CA GLY A 108 0.35 -19.91 -7.44
C GLY A 108 -0.71 -20.87 -7.97
N LEU A 109 -1.90 -20.82 -7.37
CA LEU A 109 -3.02 -21.69 -7.75
C LEU A 109 -3.63 -21.28 -9.08
N ARG A 110 -3.68 -22.22 -10.04
CA ARG A 110 -4.14 -22.01 -11.40
C ARG A 110 -5.16 -23.09 -11.82
N LYS A 111 -6.08 -22.72 -12.71
CA LYS A 111 -7.05 -23.66 -13.33
C LYS A 111 -6.44 -24.53 -14.43
N LYS A 112 -5.30 -24.12 -14.95
CA LYS A 112 -4.59 -24.81 -16.04
C LYS A 112 -3.19 -25.18 -15.61
N ARG A 113 -2.72 -26.33 -16.10
CA ARG A 113 -1.31 -26.71 -16.02
C ARG A 113 -0.46 -25.73 -16.80
N VAL A 114 0.64 -25.29 -16.21
CA VAL A 114 1.65 -24.44 -16.85
C VAL A 114 3.01 -25.10 -16.61
N GLU A 115 3.78 -25.29 -17.65
CA GLU A 115 5.12 -25.84 -17.57
C GLU A 115 6.03 -25.15 -18.59
N ASN A 116 7.20 -24.79 -18.15
CA ASN A 116 8.31 -24.30 -18.98
C ASN A 116 9.61 -24.56 -18.25
N GLU A 117 10.73 -23.99 -18.72
CA GLU A 117 12.07 -24.11 -18.11
C GLU A 117 12.09 -23.70 -16.63
N PHE A 118 11.23 -22.77 -16.20
CA PHE A 118 11.27 -22.13 -14.87
C PHE A 118 10.06 -22.44 -14.00
N VAL A 119 9.06 -23.14 -14.50
CA VAL A 119 7.88 -23.49 -13.71
C VAL A 119 7.42 -24.91 -13.95
N THR A 120 6.94 -25.54 -12.87
CA THR A 120 6.28 -26.84 -12.90
C THR A 120 4.92 -26.75 -12.22
N SER A 121 4.02 -27.69 -12.55
CA SER A 121 2.67 -27.73 -12.01
C SER A 121 2.38 -29.03 -11.27
N VAL A 122 2.00 -28.91 -10.02
CA VAL A 122 1.49 -30.02 -9.18
C VAL A 122 -0.04 -30.04 -9.25
N LYS A 123 -0.64 -31.16 -9.65
CA LYS A 123 -2.09 -31.29 -9.71
C LYS A 123 -2.65 -31.48 -8.29
N LEU A 124 -3.50 -30.58 -7.84
CA LEU A 124 -4.15 -30.65 -6.52
C LEU A 124 -5.57 -31.24 -6.61
N SER A 125 -6.28 -30.98 -7.72
CA SER A 125 -7.60 -31.54 -7.99
C SER A 125 -7.84 -31.60 -9.51
N GLU A 126 -9.04 -32.03 -9.95
CA GLU A 126 -9.36 -32.07 -11.38
C GLU A 126 -9.19 -30.75 -12.11
N LYS A 127 -9.43 -29.63 -11.41
CA LYS A 127 -9.46 -28.28 -11.99
C LYS A 127 -8.49 -27.30 -11.35
N VAL A 128 -7.60 -27.77 -10.47
CA VAL A 128 -6.67 -26.89 -9.72
C VAL A 128 -5.26 -27.46 -9.76
N TYR A 129 -4.33 -26.63 -10.12
CA TYR A 129 -2.89 -26.87 -10.13
C TYR A 129 -2.19 -25.83 -9.26
N LEU A 130 -1.17 -26.26 -8.53
CA LEU A 130 -0.18 -25.35 -7.93
C LEU A 130 0.97 -25.22 -8.91
N VAL A 131 1.15 -24.02 -9.46
CA VAL A 131 2.29 -23.67 -10.30
C VAL A 131 3.40 -23.17 -9.40
N LYS A 132 4.53 -23.90 -9.37
CA LYS A 132 5.73 -23.56 -8.60
C LYS A 132 6.81 -23.03 -9.54
N GLY A 133 7.57 -22.05 -9.07
CA GLY A 133 8.83 -21.67 -9.70
C GLY A 133 9.92 -22.70 -9.39
N VAL A 134 10.79 -22.95 -10.34
CA VAL A 134 11.97 -23.81 -10.18
C VAL A 134 13.19 -23.10 -10.72
N PHE A 135 14.23 -22.99 -9.90
CA PHE A 135 15.51 -22.47 -10.34
C PHE A 135 16.64 -23.34 -9.77
N LYS A 136 17.24 -24.18 -10.64
CA LYS A 136 18.12 -25.29 -10.22
C LYS A 136 17.39 -26.20 -9.22
N ASP A 137 17.93 -26.38 -8.02
CA ASP A 137 17.35 -27.22 -6.98
C ASP A 137 16.38 -26.45 -6.04
N LEU A 138 16.24 -25.13 -6.26
CA LEU A 138 15.36 -24.28 -5.46
C LEU A 138 13.92 -24.32 -5.96
N GLU A 139 12.97 -24.56 -5.06
CA GLU A 139 11.55 -24.34 -5.31
C GLU A 139 11.08 -22.96 -4.84
N ILE A 140 10.29 -22.28 -5.66
CA ILE A 140 9.66 -20.99 -5.35
C ILE A 140 8.15 -21.24 -5.32
N VAL A 141 7.58 -21.28 -4.12
CA VAL A 141 6.17 -21.59 -3.89
C VAL A 141 5.47 -20.32 -3.41
N GLY A 142 4.26 -20.06 -3.89
CA GLY A 142 3.51 -18.89 -3.46
C GLY A 142 2.09 -18.89 -3.97
N ASP A 143 1.34 -17.86 -3.62
CA ASP A 143 0.02 -17.59 -4.21
C ASP A 143 -0.28 -16.09 -4.14
N ARG A 144 -1.22 -15.67 -4.95
CA ARG A 144 -1.70 -14.28 -4.97
C ARG A 144 -2.30 -13.86 -3.63
N TYR A 145 -2.51 -12.55 -3.44
CA TYR A 145 -3.21 -12.04 -2.26
C TYR A 145 -4.55 -12.75 -2.04
N ARG A 146 -4.75 -13.16 -0.79
CA ARG A 146 -5.96 -13.79 -0.28
C ARG A 146 -6.41 -13.10 1.00
N THR A 147 -7.71 -13.00 1.20
CA THR A 147 -8.24 -12.65 2.52
C THR A 147 -7.92 -13.76 3.53
N LYS A 148 -7.92 -13.48 4.83
CA LYS A 148 -7.64 -14.45 5.88
C LYS A 148 -8.37 -15.78 5.69
N LEU A 149 -9.70 -15.75 5.51
CA LEU A 149 -10.53 -16.95 5.30
C LEU A 149 -10.20 -17.73 4.02
N GLN A 150 -9.75 -17.06 2.97
CA GLN A 150 -9.32 -17.72 1.75
C GLN A 150 -7.94 -18.35 1.91
N LEU A 151 -7.05 -17.66 2.64
CA LEU A 151 -5.68 -18.08 2.84
C LEU A 151 -5.61 -19.34 3.72
N GLU A 152 -6.41 -19.43 4.78
CA GLU A 152 -6.54 -20.64 5.62
C GLU A 152 -6.82 -21.91 4.79
N LYS A 153 -7.57 -21.79 3.70
CA LYS A 153 -7.88 -22.91 2.80
C LYS A 153 -6.77 -23.23 1.81
N VAL A 154 -5.93 -22.28 1.48
CA VAL A 154 -4.90 -22.39 0.44
C VAL A 154 -3.55 -22.74 1.03
N LEU A 155 -3.21 -22.20 2.17
CA LEU A 155 -1.91 -22.30 2.81
C LEU A 155 -1.39 -23.73 3.01
N PRO A 156 -2.23 -24.74 3.35
CA PRO A 156 -1.80 -26.14 3.44
C PRO A 156 -1.20 -26.73 2.16
N TYR A 157 -1.56 -26.16 1.00
CA TYR A 157 -1.05 -26.61 -0.30
C TYR A 157 0.24 -25.88 -0.72
N LEU A 158 0.59 -24.76 -0.07
CA LEU A 158 1.78 -23.97 -0.39
C LEU A 158 3.02 -24.52 0.31
N ARG A 159 3.38 -25.76 -0.03
CA ARG A 159 4.54 -26.46 0.52
C ARG A 159 5.54 -26.80 -0.56
N ALA A 160 6.80 -26.55 -0.28
CA ALA A 160 7.89 -27.04 -1.10
C ALA A 160 8.18 -28.52 -0.79
N GLU A 161 8.69 -29.23 -1.79
CA GLU A 161 9.20 -30.59 -1.66
C GLU A 161 10.72 -30.59 -1.49
N SER A 162 11.38 -29.52 -1.98
CA SER A 162 12.81 -29.30 -1.83
C SER A 162 13.18 -28.83 -0.43
N ASP A 163 14.38 -29.19 0.01
CA ASP A 163 14.96 -28.70 1.28
C ASP A 163 15.22 -27.19 1.24
N GLU A 164 15.58 -26.66 0.07
CA GLU A 164 15.74 -25.21 -0.17
C GLU A 164 14.51 -24.66 -0.88
N SER A 165 13.87 -23.66 -0.27
CA SER A 165 12.66 -23.09 -0.84
C SER A 165 12.47 -21.61 -0.47
N VAL A 166 11.75 -20.91 -1.33
CA VAL A 166 11.23 -19.56 -1.07
C VAL A 166 9.71 -19.61 -1.06
N LEU A 167 9.11 -19.13 0.03
CA LEU A 167 7.66 -18.89 0.09
C LEU A 167 7.39 -17.44 -0.27
N VAL A 168 6.55 -17.22 -1.29
CA VAL A 168 6.18 -15.89 -1.80
C VAL A 168 4.72 -15.60 -1.47
N LEU A 169 4.46 -14.59 -0.65
CA LEU A 169 3.12 -14.20 -0.24
C LEU A 169 2.96 -12.69 -0.24
N HIS A 170 1.71 -12.22 -0.37
CA HIS A 170 1.38 -10.80 -0.33
C HIS A 170 0.36 -10.53 0.79
N GLN A 171 0.78 -10.71 2.05
CA GLN A 171 -0.05 -10.59 3.25
C GLN A 171 0.71 -9.99 4.43
N SER A 172 -0.04 -9.45 5.39
CA SER A 172 0.48 -9.00 6.67
C SER A 172 0.56 -10.14 7.68
N ILE A 173 1.70 -10.25 8.38
CA ILE A 173 1.90 -11.19 9.50
C ILE A 173 1.82 -10.41 10.80
N LYS A 174 0.92 -10.80 11.71
CA LYS A 174 0.62 -10.09 12.96
C LYS A 174 1.86 -9.71 13.77
N GLU A 175 2.73 -10.67 14.00
CA GLU A 175 3.91 -10.50 14.87
C GLU A 175 5.07 -9.75 14.19
N VAL A 176 5.00 -9.55 12.87
CA VAL A 176 6.05 -8.88 12.10
C VAL A 176 5.68 -7.44 11.78
N VAL A 177 4.39 -7.18 11.55
CA VAL A 177 3.86 -5.84 11.28
C VAL A 177 3.26 -5.32 12.57
N ASP A 178 3.70 -4.14 13.03
CA ASP A 178 3.10 -3.48 14.20
C ASP A 178 1.66 -3.09 13.84
N VAL A 179 0.73 -4.00 14.03
CA VAL A 179 -0.69 -3.77 13.77
C VAL A 179 -1.40 -3.64 15.11
N GLU A 180 -1.89 -2.45 15.38
CA GLU A 180 -2.65 -2.17 16.60
C GLU A 180 -4.05 -2.79 16.57
N ILE A 181 -4.55 -3.20 15.39
CA ILE A 181 -5.91 -3.70 15.19
C ILE A 181 -5.86 -5.14 14.68
N ASP A 182 -6.46 -6.08 15.40
CA ASP A 182 -6.52 -7.51 15.07
C ASP A 182 -7.13 -7.86 13.70
N LEU A 183 -7.86 -6.94 13.08
CA LEU A 183 -8.48 -7.14 11.75
C LEU A 183 -7.56 -6.78 10.57
N ALA A 184 -6.39 -6.20 10.83
CA ALA A 184 -5.50 -5.69 9.79
C ALA A 184 -4.38 -6.67 9.40
N TYR A 185 -4.46 -7.95 9.79
CA TYR A 185 -3.52 -8.99 9.38
C TYR A 185 -4.25 -10.23 8.83
N GLU A 186 -3.59 -10.95 7.92
CA GLU A 186 -4.12 -12.18 7.34
C GLU A 186 -3.46 -13.44 7.89
N LEU A 187 -2.26 -13.33 8.46
CA LEU A 187 -1.42 -14.43 8.93
C LEU A 187 -0.86 -14.20 10.33
N THR A 188 -0.52 -15.31 10.99
CA THR A 188 0.39 -15.32 12.14
C THR A 188 1.62 -16.17 11.81
N LEU A 189 2.70 -16.04 12.58
CA LEU A 189 3.92 -16.85 12.39
C LEU A 189 3.64 -18.36 12.45
N LYS A 190 2.63 -18.78 13.22
CA LYS A 190 2.26 -20.19 13.38
C LYS A 190 1.65 -20.82 12.12
N ASP A 191 1.10 -19.98 11.24
CA ASP A 191 0.43 -20.43 10.02
C ASP A 191 1.43 -20.72 8.89
N LEU A 192 2.65 -20.18 8.99
CA LEU A 192 3.63 -20.25 7.91
C LEU A 192 4.16 -21.67 7.68
N PRO A 193 4.07 -22.22 6.46
CA PRO A 193 4.81 -23.41 6.07
C PRO A 193 6.33 -23.17 6.20
N LYS A 194 7.09 -24.23 6.42
CA LYS A 194 8.56 -24.15 6.47
C LYS A 194 9.11 -23.70 5.12
N ALA A 195 10.01 -22.72 5.12
CA ALA A 195 10.76 -22.26 3.96
C ALA A 195 12.13 -21.73 4.38
N SER A 196 13.10 -21.69 3.45
CA SER A 196 14.44 -21.13 3.70
C SER A 196 14.43 -19.60 3.67
N TYR A 197 13.44 -19.00 2.98
CA TYR A 197 13.22 -17.56 2.90
C TYR A 197 11.75 -17.25 2.63
N TYR A 198 11.22 -16.21 3.28
CA TYR A 198 9.85 -15.76 3.10
C TYR A 198 9.86 -14.40 2.39
N ALA A 199 9.50 -14.41 1.11
CA ALA A 199 9.40 -13.22 0.27
C ALA A 199 8.01 -12.60 0.38
N MET A 200 7.86 -11.59 1.23
CA MET A 200 6.58 -10.97 1.54
C MET A 200 6.38 -9.66 0.77
N GLY A 201 5.14 -9.34 0.40
CA GLY A 201 4.69 -8.03 -0.07
C GLY A 201 3.59 -7.48 0.82
N HIS A 202 2.89 -6.40 0.38
CA HIS A 202 1.77 -5.75 1.06
C HIS A 202 2.18 -4.68 2.08
N VAL A 203 3.34 -4.76 2.68
CA VAL A 203 3.82 -3.79 3.67
C VAL A 203 4.87 -2.89 3.03
N HIS A 204 4.54 -1.62 2.85
CA HIS A 204 5.35 -0.66 2.09
C HIS A 204 6.61 -0.18 2.82
N ILE A 205 6.74 -0.47 4.10
CA ILE A 205 7.91 -0.13 4.92
C ILE A 205 8.83 -1.35 4.99
N PRO A 206 10.12 -1.23 4.64
CA PRO A 206 11.06 -2.34 4.71
C PRO A 206 11.15 -2.94 6.11
N LYS A 207 11.00 -4.27 6.20
CA LYS A 207 11.16 -5.01 7.45
C LYS A 207 11.87 -6.35 7.20
N VAL A 208 12.73 -6.72 8.14
CA VAL A 208 13.37 -8.04 8.20
C VAL A 208 13.12 -8.62 9.58
N TYR A 209 12.64 -9.86 9.61
CA TYR A 209 12.36 -10.59 10.84
C TYR A 209 12.97 -11.98 10.77
N GLU A 210 13.73 -12.37 11.80
CA GLU A 210 14.27 -13.72 11.90
C GLU A 210 13.23 -14.69 12.46
N PHE A 211 13.04 -15.79 11.78
CA PHE A 211 12.05 -16.81 12.16
C PHE A 211 12.59 -18.21 11.91
N ASN A 212 12.79 -18.99 12.97
CA ASN A 212 13.25 -20.39 12.92
C ASN A 212 14.52 -20.62 12.06
N GLY A 213 15.46 -19.68 12.11
CA GLY A 213 16.70 -19.74 11.33
C GLY A 213 16.56 -19.28 9.88
N SER A 214 15.39 -18.78 9.47
CA SER A 214 15.11 -18.19 8.17
C SER A 214 14.77 -16.71 8.32
N TYR A 215 14.61 -15.99 7.20
CA TYR A 215 14.23 -14.58 7.19
C TYR A 215 12.86 -14.37 6.56
N ILE A 216 12.00 -13.62 7.25
CA ILE A 216 10.77 -13.04 6.72
C ILE A 216 11.08 -11.60 6.31
N VAL A 217 10.91 -11.27 5.03
CA VAL A 217 11.34 -10.00 4.49
C VAL A 217 10.20 -9.32 3.74
N TYR A 218 9.90 -8.10 4.15
CA TYR A 218 9.09 -7.14 3.41
C TYR A 218 10.05 -6.11 2.80
N PRO A 219 10.21 -6.03 1.48
CA PRO A 219 11.12 -5.06 0.88
C PRO A 219 10.60 -3.63 0.97
N GLY A 220 9.31 -3.47 1.20
CA GLY A 220 8.63 -2.21 1.05
C GLY A 220 8.39 -1.86 -0.42
N SER A 221 7.72 -0.74 -0.67
CA SER A 221 7.57 -0.19 -2.01
C SER A 221 8.86 0.50 -2.46
N PRO A 222 9.29 0.39 -3.73
CA PRO A 222 10.47 1.07 -4.25
C PRO A 222 10.35 2.60 -4.28
N GLU A 223 9.13 3.13 -4.42
CA GLU A 223 8.81 4.57 -4.34
C GLU A 223 7.87 4.81 -3.15
N ARG A 224 7.75 6.05 -2.69
CA ARG A 224 6.95 6.45 -1.52
C ARG A 224 5.46 6.45 -1.84
N TYR A 225 4.73 5.55 -1.20
CA TYR A 225 3.31 5.36 -1.43
C TYR A 225 2.44 6.28 -0.57
N ASP A 226 2.82 6.55 0.68
CA ASP A 226 2.06 7.42 1.57
C ASP A 226 2.96 8.27 2.50
N LEU A 227 2.32 9.12 3.32
CA LEU A 227 2.98 10.06 4.20
C LEU A 227 3.85 9.37 5.28
N ARG A 228 3.52 8.15 5.70
CA ARG A 228 4.29 7.38 6.69
C ARG A 228 5.70 7.06 6.20
N GLU A 229 5.87 7.04 4.88
CA GLU A 229 7.10 6.70 4.17
C GLU A 229 7.95 7.93 3.80
N ALA A 230 7.63 9.11 4.37
CA ALA A 230 8.36 10.35 4.09
C ALA A 230 9.87 10.18 4.24
N SER A 231 10.66 10.84 3.36
CA SER A 231 12.13 10.85 3.45
C SER A 231 12.62 11.72 4.59
N HIS A 232 11.83 12.75 4.94
CA HIS A 232 12.14 13.68 6.00
C HIS A 232 10.89 13.91 6.86
N LYS A 233 11.06 13.76 8.18
CA LYS A 233 10.06 14.12 9.17
C LYS A 233 10.50 15.40 9.85
N VAL A 234 9.72 16.45 9.64
CA VAL A 234 10.01 17.79 10.17
C VAL A 234 8.99 18.14 11.23
N SER A 235 9.44 18.54 12.40
CA SER A 235 8.59 19.13 13.45
C SER A 235 9.13 20.49 13.86
N TYR A 236 8.23 21.48 13.91
CA TYR A 236 8.55 22.81 14.35
C TYR A 236 7.58 23.21 15.46
N THR A 237 8.01 22.97 16.70
CA THR A 237 7.24 23.24 17.92
C THR A 237 8.07 24.14 18.85
N SER A 238 7.43 25.03 19.60
CA SER A 238 8.10 25.88 20.62
C SER A 238 9.39 26.53 20.10
N ASP A 239 9.38 27.06 18.87
CA ASP A 239 10.53 27.69 18.19
C ASP A 239 11.76 26.78 17.95
N GLU A 240 11.61 25.47 18.08
CA GLU A 240 12.63 24.50 17.76
C GLU A 240 12.29 23.75 16.46
N LEU A 241 13.18 23.83 15.46
CA LEU A 241 13.11 23.10 14.22
C LEU A 241 13.86 21.76 14.36
N ASN A 242 13.13 20.65 14.25
CA ASN A 242 13.69 19.31 14.28
C ASN A 242 13.46 18.62 12.94
N ILE A 243 14.53 18.18 12.29
CA ILE A 243 14.49 17.44 11.02
C ILE A 243 15.10 16.06 11.26
N LYS A 244 14.31 15.01 11.01
CA LYS A 244 14.75 13.62 11.12
C LYS A 244 14.69 12.94 9.76
N GLU A 245 15.70 12.14 9.45
CA GLU A 245 15.61 11.21 8.32
C GLU A 245 14.44 10.24 8.54
N GLY A 246 13.73 9.98 7.47
CA GLY A 246 12.59 9.06 7.46
C GLY A 246 12.95 7.71 6.84
N ILE A 247 11.99 7.14 6.09
CA ILE A 247 12.13 5.79 5.54
C ILE A 247 12.98 5.79 4.26
N LYS A 248 13.99 4.93 4.22
CA LYS A 248 14.72 4.61 2.99
C LYS A 248 13.90 3.68 2.11
N LYS A 249 13.94 3.90 0.80
CA LYS A 249 13.21 3.10 -0.19
C LYS A 249 14.18 2.27 -1.01
N GLY A 250 13.74 1.09 -1.41
CA GLY A 250 14.62 0.16 -2.09
C GLY A 250 14.02 -1.23 -2.27
N PHE A 251 14.89 -2.21 -2.34
CA PHE A 251 14.58 -3.63 -2.46
C PHE A 251 15.69 -4.46 -1.80
N TYR A 252 15.51 -5.78 -1.72
CA TYR A 252 16.55 -6.65 -1.18
C TYR A 252 17.25 -7.45 -2.27
N ILE A 253 18.56 -7.56 -2.17
CA ILE A 253 19.35 -8.61 -2.80
C ILE A 253 19.55 -9.68 -1.74
N VAL A 254 19.21 -10.91 -2.07
CA VAL A 254 19.30 -12.05 -1.19
C VAL A 254 20.41 -12.97 -1.70
N LYS A 255 21.41 -13.19 -0.88
CA LYS A 255 22.52 -14.11 -1.18
C LYS A 255 22.52 -15.22 -0.13
N ASP A 256 22.40 -16.46 -0.59
CA ASP A 256 22.35 -17.64 0.30
C ASP A 256 21.34 -17.44 1.45
N PHE A 257 20.14 -17.01 1.07
CA PHE A 257 18.97 -16.66 1.91
C PHE A 257 19.19 -15.48 2.88
N LYS A 258 20.33 -14.79 2.84
CA LYS A 258 20.58 -13.60 3.67
C LYS A 258 20.22 -12.32 2.90
N PRO A 259 19.28 -11.50 3.41
CA PRO A 259 18.86 -10.28 2.75
C PRO A 259 19.84 -9.12 2.98
N GLU A 260 20.15 -8.39 1.92
CA GLU A 260 20.90 -7.12 1.94
C GLU A 260 20.03 -6.03 1.28
N PHE A 261 19.78 -4.94 2.00
CA PHE A 261 18.96 -3.84 1.49
C PHE A 261 19.73 -3.01 0.47
N VAL A 262 19.12 -2.76 -0.68
CA VAL A 262 19.66 -1.91 -1.74
C VAL A 262 18.78 -0.68 -1.88
N GLU A 263 19.31 0.44 -1.42
CA GLU A 263 18.61 1.72 -1.49
C GLU A 263 18.42 2.21 -2.93
N ILE A 264 17.26 2.79 -3.23
CA ILE A 264 16.89 3.43 -4.49
C ILE A 264 16.68 4.93 -4.24
N PRO A 265 17.25 5.81 -5.07
CA PRO A 265 16.95 7.22 -4.99
C PRO A 265 15.48 7.48 -5.38
N THR A 266 14.76 8.16 -4.50
CA THR A 266 13.38 8.58 -4.71
C THR A 266 13.28 10.08 -4.62
N ARG A 267 12.13 10.62 -5.01
CA ARG A 267 11.83 12.05 -4.80
C ARG A 267 11.78 12.34 -3.29
N ASP A 268 12.35 13.48 -2.88
CA ASP A 268 12.25 13.95 -1.50
C ASP A 268 10.78 14.19 -1.13
N PHE A 269 10.43 13.68 0.04
CA PHE A 269 9.08 13.75 0.55
C PHE A 269 9.12 14.19 2.02
N TYR A 270 8.62 15.38 2.30
CA TYR A 270 8.63 16.00 3.61
C TYR A 270 7.27 15.84 4.29
N SER A 271 7.25 15.19 5.45
CA SER A 271 6.14 15.20 6.39
C SER A 271 6.41 16.26 7.43
N VAL A 272 5.66 17.35 7.39
CA VAL A 272 5.90 18.54 8.21
C VAL A 272 4.80 18.71 9.25
N TYR A 273 5.18 18.91 10.50
CA TYR A 273 4.30 19.28 11.59
C TYR A 273 4.72 20.63 12.17
N ILE A 274 3.80 21.58 12.21
CA ILE A 274 4.04 22.94 12.72
C ILE A 274 2.99 23.27 13.77
N GLU A 275 3.44 23.78 14.93
CA GLU A 275 2.60 24.49 15.86
C GLU A 275 2.90 25.99 15.81
N ALA A 276 1.86 26.81 15.74
CA ALA A 276 1.98 28.26 15.71
C ALA A 276 0.70 28.92 16.19
N SER A 277 0.80 30.14 16.73
CA SER A 277 -0.36 30.90 17.21
C SER A 277 -0.82 31.95 16.22
N THR A 278 0.08 32.46 15.36
CA THR A 278 -0.21 33.56 14.43
C THR A 278 0.17 33.23 12.99
N LYS A 279 -0.47 33.91 12.02
CA LYS A 279 -0.13 33.80 10.59
C LYS A 279 1.35 34.12 10.34
N SER A 280 1.88 35.17 10.94
CA SER A 280 3.30 35.56 10.78
C SER A 280 4.26 34.48 11.28
N GLU A 281 3.90 33.80 12.35
CA GLU A 281 4.69 32.68 12.89
C GLU A 281 4.65 31.47 11.95
N ILE A 282 3.47 31.11 11.42
CA ILE A 282 3.32 30.04 10.42
C ILE A 282 4.20 30.34 9.21
N GLU A 283 4.12 31.58 8.70
CA GLU A 283 4.89 32.01 7.53
C GLU A 283 6.39 31.92 7.78
N ARG A 284 6.88 32.43 8.92
CA ARG A 284 8.30 32.36 9.32
C ARG A 284 8.78 30.90 9.36
N LYS A 285 8.03 30.03 10.04
CA LYS A 285 8.38 28.60 10.20
C LYS A 285 8.40 27.88 8.86
N LEU A 286 7.40 28.09 8.00
CA LEU A 286 7.36 27.48 6.67
C LEU A 286 8.51 27.99 5.78
N LEU A 287 8.79 29.28 5.76
CA LEU A 287 9.90 29.83 4.98
C LEU A 287 11.27 29.30 5.44
N GLU A 288 11.45 29.08 6.73
CA GLU A 288 12.68 28.48 7.26
C GLU A 288 12.83 27.01 6.83
N ILE A 289 11.76 26.24 6.88
CA ILE A 289 11.73 24.86 6.36
C ILE A 289 12.07 24.85 4.86
N LEU A 290 11.43 25.70 4.06
CA LEU A 290 11.59 25.75 2.61
C LEU A 290 13.02 26.11 2.15
N ARG A 291 13.83 26.75 2.98
CA ARG A 291 15.25 27.04 2.65
C ARG A 291 16.08 25.77 2.42
N ASN A 292 15.65 24.64 3.03
CA ASN A 292 16.34 23.35 2.97
C ASN A 292 15.59 22.30 2.11
N VAL A 293 14.53 22.71 1.42
CA VAL A 293 13.67 21.80 0.63
C VAL A 293 13.91 22.06 -0.86
N SER A 294 14.16 20.97 -1.61
CA SER A 294 14.27 21.05 -3.06
C SER A 294 12.96 21.49 -3.73
N ASN A 295 13.06 22.25 -4.81
CA ASN A 295 11.89 22.63 -5.63
C ASN A 295 11.22 21.41 -6.30
N GLU A 296 11.88 20.28 -6.39
CA GLU A 296 11.34 19.01 -6.90
C GLU A 296 10.68 18.16 -5.79
N ALA A 297 10.71 18.60 -4.53
CA ALA A 297 10.17 17.84 -3.41
C ALA A 297 8.64 17.83 -3.35
N ILE A 298 8.10 16.86 -2.60
CA ILE A 298 6.73 16.82 -2.11
C ILE A 298 6.73 17.29 -0.66
N LEU A 299 5.85 18.20 -0.30
CA LEU A 299 5.73 18.71 1.06
C LEU A 299 4.27 18.59 1.53
N ILE A 300 4.03 17.79 2.55
CA ILE A 300 2.74 17.69 3.23
C ILE A 300 2.88 18.25 4.63
N ALA A 301 2.21 19.36 4.91
CA ALA A 301 2.30 20.05 6.18
C ALA A 301 0.98 19.99 6.96
N LYS A 302 1.05 19.53 8.20
CA LYS A 302 0.01 19.71 9.21
C LYS A 302 0.39 20.92 10.06
N VAL A 303 -0.46 21.95 10.02
CA VAL A 303 -0.29 23.19 10.76
C VAL A 303 -1.36 23.26 11.85
N VAL A 304 -0.96 23.12 13.11
CA VAL A 304 -1.82 23.28 14.27
C VAL A 304 -1.71 24.71 14.76
N CYS A 305 -2.80 25.48 14.68
CA CYS A 305 -2.78 26.89 15.01
C CYS A 305 -4.10 27.36 15.64
N GLU A 306 -4.09 28.60 16.19
CA GLU A 306 -5.32 29.31 16.48
C GLU A 306 -6.03 29.71 15.18
N MET A 307 -7.27 30.17 15.26
CA MET A 307 -8.02 30.56 14.07
C MET A 307 -7.31 31.69 13.32
N VAL A 308 -6.80 31.38 12.13
CA VAL A 308 -6.07 32.33 11.28
C VAL A 308 -6.88 32.55 10.00
N SER A 309 -7.17 33.81 9.68
CA SER A 309 -7.81 34.20 8.42
C SER A 309 -6.76 34.42 7.31
N ASP A 310 -7.21 34.27 6.05
CA ASP A 310 -6.44 34.64 4.86
C ASP A 310 -5.07 33.95 4.71
N VAL A 311 -5.08 32.63 4.69
CA VAL A 311 -3.87 31.81 4.48
C VAL A 311 -3.57 31.51 3.00
N LYS A 312 -4.41 32.01 2.07
CA LYS A 312 -4.32 31.69 0.64
C LYS A 312 -2.97 32.06 0.04
N ASP A 313 -2.49 33.29 0.32
CA ASP A 313 -1.18 33.77 -0.19
C ASP A 313 -0.01 32.93 0.31
N LEU A 314 -0.13 32.38 1.53
CA LEU A 314 0.87 31.49 2.11
C LEU A 314 0.88 30.14 1.40
N ILE A 315 -0.31 29.56 1.18
CA ILE A 315 -0.47 28.32 0.43
C ILE A 315 0.08 28.48 -0.98
N ASP A 316 -0.25 29.56 -1.67
CA ASP A 316 0.23 29.84 -3.03
C ASP A 316 1.75 29.98 -3.10
N ARG A 317 2.38 30.60 -2.10
CA ARG A 317 3.85 30.71 -2.03
C ARG A 317 4.52 29.37 -1.80
N VAL A 318 4.04 28.60 -0.85
CA VAL A 318 4.58 27.24 -0.59
C VAL A 318 4.43 26.35 -1.82
N SER A 319 3.25 26.38 -2.45
CA SER A 319 2.95 25.57 -3.65
C SER A 319 3.83 25.93 -4.85
N LYS A 320 4.31 27.18 -4.95
CA LYS A 320 5.26 27.62 -5.99
C LYS A 320 6.71 27.25 -5.68
N SER A 321 7.02 26.93 -4.43
CA SER A 321 8.40 26.65 -3.97
C SER A 321 8.80 25.19 -4.09
N VAL A 322 7.83 24.27 -4.24
CA VAL A 322 8.06 22.82 -4.33
C VAL A 322 7.23 22.22 -5.46
N LYS A 323 7.52 20.99 -5.85
CA LYS A 323 6.79 20.29 -6.92
C LYS A 323 5.33 20.03 -6.57
N TYR A 324 5.06 19.72 -5.31
CA TYR A 324 3.72 19.55 -4.76
C TYR A 324 3.70 19.92 -3.29
N ALA A 325 2.69 20.67 -2.88
CA ALA A 325 2.43 20.99 -1.49
C ALA A 325 0.97 20.76 -1.13
N ASP A 326 0.74 20.22 0.07
CA ASP A 326 -0.58 20.13 0.71
C ASP A 326 -0.44 20.64 2.17
N LEU A 327 -1.10 21.76 2.47
CA LEU A 327 -1.09 22.37 3.79
C LEU A 327 -2.46 22.15 4.46
N ARG A 328 -2.47 21.40 5.52
CA ARG A 328 -3.66 21.06 6.32
C ARG A 328 -3.65 21.84 7.60
N PHE A 329 -4.62 22.73 7.78
CA PHE A 329 -4.75 23.55 8.97
C PHE A 329 -5.71 22.88 9.96
N GLU A 330 -5.22 22.70 11.17
CA GLU A 330 -6.01 22.20 12.31
C GLU A 330 -6.09 23.32 13.36
N PHE A 331 -7.30 23.79 13.64
CA PHE A 331 -7.49 24.87 14.59
C PHE A 331 -7.60 24.33 16.01
N LYS A 332 -6.79 24.87 16.95
CA LYS A 332 -6.94 24.58 18.37
C LYS A 332 -8.31 25.05 18.83
N ARG A 333 -9.16 24.13 19.24
CA ARG A 333 -10.44 24.50 19.87
C ARG A 333 -10.14 24.97 21.28
N ASP A 334 -10.48 26.22 21.61
CA ASP A 334 -10.59 26.66 22.99
C ASP A 334 -11.68 25.83 23.69
N ILE A 335 -11.27 24.96 24.63
CA ILE A 335 -12.21 24.13 25.45
C ILE A 335 -12.96 25.01 26.48
N LYS A 336 -13.23 26.27 26.18
CA LYS A 336 -13.99 27.19 27.05
C LYS A 336 -15.40 27.53 26.55
N THR A 337 -15.87 26.93 25.49
CA THR A 337 -17.29 26.99 25.14
C THR A 337 -17.95 25.74 25.72
N GLU A 338 -18.85 25.91 26.66
CA GLU A 338 -19.79 24.91 27.10
C GLU A 338 -20.40 24.25 25.85
N THR A 339 -19.90 23.08 25.52
CA THR A 339 -20.54 22.24 24.51
C THR A 339 -21.91 21.92 25.07
N LYS A 340 -22.98 22.56 24.56
CA LYS A 340 -24.28 21.91 24.57
C LYS A 340 -24.03 20.53 24.00
N PHE A 341 -24.17 19.51 24.82
CA PHE A 341 -24.17 18.13 24.39
C PHE A 341 -25.28 18.00 23.34
N VAL A 342 -24.89 18.05 22.06
CA VAL A 342 -25.78 17.66 20.98
C VAL A 342 -25.97 16.17 21.19
N SER A 343 -27.17 15.72 21.37
CA SER A 343 -27.45 14.32 21.68
C SER A 343 -27.07 13.46 20.47
N GLU A 344 -26.64 12.23 20.70
CA GLU A 344 -26.34 11.28 19.59
C GLU A 344 -27.50 11.21 18.58
N LYS A 345 -28.75 11.42 19.02
CA LYS A 345 -29.95 11.48 18.17
C LYS A 345 -29.97 12.62 17.14
N ASP A 346 -29.15 13.66 17.33
CA ASP A 346 -29.08 14.77 16.38
C ASP A 346 -28.09 14.50 15.21
N PHE A 347 -27.25 13.46 15.34
CA PHE A 347 -26.23 13.10 14.35
C PHE A 347 -26.50 11.77 13.64
N PHE A 348 -27.19 10.84 14.29
CA PHE A 348 -27.45 9.51 13.76
C PHE A 348 -28.96 9.32 13.53
N ASN A 349 -29.30 8.70 12.40
CA ASN A 349 -30.65 8.25 12.17
C ASN A 349 -30.96 7.02 13.02
N ASP A 350 -32.26 6.68 13.18
CA ASP A 350 -32.69 5.57 14.04
C ASP A 350 -32.04 4.21 13.70
N PHE A 351 -31.71 3.98 12.43
CA PHE A 351 -31.01 2.76 11.96
C PHE A 351 -29.54 2.74 12.39
N GLU A 352 -28.87 3.86 12.28
CA GLU A 352 -27.45 3.99 12.68
C GLU A 352 -27.30 3.87 14.21
N LEU A 353 -28.25 4.40 14.98
CA LEU A 353 -28.29 4.23 16.43
C LEU A 353 -28.56 2.77 16.84
N GLU A 354 -29.48 2.07 16.17
CA GLU A 354 -29.73 0.65 16.41
C GLU A 354 -28.50 -0.21 16.05
N LEU A 355 -27.78 0.14 14.97
CA LEU A 355 -26.54 -0.54 14.59
C LEU A 355 -25.44 -0.34 15.63
N LEU A 356 -25.26 0.89 16.14
CA LEU A 356 -24.30 1.19 17.20
C LEU A 356 -24.63 0.46 18.52
N GLU A 357 -25.92 0.34 18.88
CA GLU A 357 -26.34 -0.41 20.07
C GLU A 357 -26.07 -1.91 19.93
N ARG A 358 -26.28 -2.49 18.75
CA ARG A 358 -25.96 -3.91 18.48
C ARG A 358 -24.45 -4.18 18.50
N LEU A 359 -23.63 -3.24 18.00
CA LEU A 359 -22.17 -3.37 18.01
C LEU A 359 -21.59 -3.30 19.43
N LYS A 360 -22.20 -2.58 20.37
CA LYS A 360 -21.74 -2.49 21.78
C LYS A 360 -21.71 -3.83 22.52
N GLY A 361 -22.41 -4.86 22.02
CA GLY A 361 -22.41 -6.21 22.62
C GLY A 361 -21.31 -7.13 22.10
N ASP A 362 -20.78 -6.87 20.89
CA ASP A 362 -19.92 -7.79 20.15
C ASP A 362 -18.49 -7.25 19.91
N PHE A 363 -18.23 -5.95 20.13
CA PHE A 363 -16.97 -5.29 19.83
C PHE A 363 -16.51 -4.36 20.95
N ASP A 364 -15.19 -4.07 20.99
CA ASP A 364 -14.62 -3.15 21.98
C ASP A 364 -14.96 -1.68 21.70
N ASP A 365 -14.82 -0.85 22.72
CA ASP A 365 -15.16 0.58 22.64
C ASP A 365 -14.36 1.35 21.60
N SER A 366 -13.15 0.89 21.24
CA SER A 366 -12.27 1.56 20.26
C SER A 366 -12.79 1.41 18.83
N LEU A 367 -13.37 0.26 18.49
CA LEU A 367 -14.01 0.03 17.19
C LEU A 367 -15.29 0.82 17.06
N ILE A 368 -16.07 0.90 18.16
CA ILE A 368 -17.31 1.69 18.22
C ILE A 368 -16.99 3.17 18.00
N GLU A 369 -15.92 3.67 18.62
CA GLU A 369 -15.46 5.05 18.46
C GLU A 369 -14.91 5.31 17.04
N PHE A 370 -14.24 4.37 16.42
CA PHE A 370 -13.81 4.44 15.02
C PHE A 370 -15.00 4.52 14.06
N VAL A 371 -15.98 3.64 14.23
CA VAL A 371 -17.23 3.62 13.42
C VAL A 371 -17.99 4.94 13.58
N ARG A 372 -18.12 5.43 14.82
CA ARG A 372 -18.73 6.71 15.13
C ARG A 372 -18.02 7.87 14.43
N ASN A 373 -16.71 7.93 14.50
CA ASN A 373 -15.90 8.96 13.84
C ASN A 373 -15.96 8.88 12.31
N TYR A 374 -16.06 7.68 11.74
CA TYR A 374 -16.22 7.47 10.30
C TYR A 374 -17.54 8.05 9.79
N PHE A 375 -18.66 7.75 10.47
CA PHE A 375 -19.97 8.29 10.11
C PHE A 375 -20.04 9.81 10.31
N MET A 376 -19.42 10.36 11.34
CA MET A 376 -19.36 11.80 11.57
C MET A 376 -18.54 12.54 10.49
N SER A 377 -17.45 11.96 9.98
CA SER A 377 -16.67 12.57 8.90
C SER A 377 -17.39 12.61 7.56
N ASP A 378 -18.27 11.64 7.30
CA ASP A 378 -19.06 11.56 6.06
C ASP A 378 -20.26 12.54 6.06
N THR A 379 -20.74 12.89 7.25
CA THR A 379 -21.88 13.81 7.44
C THR A 379 -21.51 15.27 7.17
N GLU A 380 -20.28 15.70 7.51
CA GLU A 380 -19.80 17.04 7.14
C GLU A 380 -19.71 17.27 5.63
N SER A 381 -19.44 16.22 4.86
CA SER A 381 -19.44 16.28 3.40
C SER A 381 -20.85 16.30 2.79
N LYS A 382 -21.85 15.73 3.48
CA LYS A 382 -23.26 15.71 3.04
C LYS A 382 -24.00 17.00 3.38
N ILE A 383 -23.76 17.60 4.53
CA ILE A 383 -24.38 18.89 4.93
C ILE A 383 -24.02 20.00 3.94
N LYS A 384 -22.77 20.04 3.45
CA LYS A 384 -22.35 21.01 2.42
C LYS A 384 -22.96 20.76 1.03
N LYS A 385 -23.52 19.58 0.76
CA LYS A 385 -24.24 19.24 -0.48
C LYS A 385 -25.74 19.53 -0.38
N GLU A 386 -26.36 19.39 0.78
CA GLU A 386 -27.81 19.60 0.95
C GLU A 386 -28.20 21.08 0.99
N GLU A 387 -27.36 21.98 1.49
CA GLU A 387 -27.61 23.43 1.37
C GLU A 387 -27.68 23.94 -0.08
N LYS A 388 -27.24 23.17 -1.07
CA LYS A 388 -27.33 23.49 -2.50
C LYS A 388 -28.51 22.85 -3.23
N ILE A 389 -29.26 21.93 -2.60
CA ILE A 389 -30.31 21.11 -3.28
C ILE A 389 -31.74 21.40 -2.77
N VAL A 390 -31.92 22.32 -1.83
CA VAL A 390 -33.28 22.72 -1.34
C VAL A 390 -33.97 23.69 -2.34
N LYS A 391 -33.83 23.48 -3.64
CA LYS A 391 -34.80 23.95 -4.64
C LYS A 391 -34.98 22.86 -5.68
N THR A 392 -36.20 22.31 -5.67
CA THR A 392 -36.75 21.31 -6.61
C THR A 392 -36.28 19.85 -6.39
N VAL A 393 -37.16 18.99 -5.86
CA VAL A 393 -37.58 17.73 -6.48
C VAL A 393 -38.68 17.01 -5.62
N GLU A 394 -39.68 16.51 -6.33
CA GLU A 394 -40.80 15.70 -5.82
C GLU A 394 -40.35 14.34 -5.24
N ARG A 395 -41.09 13.82 -4.28
CA ARG A 395 -40.79 12.55 -3.57
C ARG A 395 -40.91 11.34 -4.47
N PRO A 396 -39.88 10.48 -4.56
CA PRO A 396 -40.01 9.13 -5.10
C PRO A 396 -40.40 8.08 -4.04
N LYS A 397 -40.97 7.00 -4.55
CA LYS A 397 -41.60 5.86 -3.84
C LYS A 397 -40.60 5.07 -2.98
N LYS A 398 -41.12 4.37 -1.94
CA LYS A 398 -40.44 3.54 -0.93
C LYS A 398 -39.32 2.65 -1.49
N PRO A 399 -38.17 2.50 -0.75
CA PRO A 399 -37.11 1.63 -1.14
C PRO A 399 -37.45 0.14 -1.02
N LYS A 400 -36.95 -0.67 -1.94
CA LYS A 400 -37.05 -2.12 -1.96
C LYS A 400 -36.17 -2.74 -0.87
N THR A 401 -36.57 -3.86 -0.30
CA THR A 401 -35.88 -4.56 0.78
C THR A 401 -34.64 -5.32 0.28
N LEU A 402 -33.73 -5.63 1.21
CA LEU A 402 -32.46 -6.35 0.97
C LEU A 402 -32.65 -7.72 0.25
N LEU A 403 -33.85 -8.30 0.31
CA LEU A 403 -34.21 -9.57 -0.32
C LEU A 403 -34.31 -9.49 -1.87
N ASP A 404 -34.48 -8.31 -2.42
CA ASP A 404 -34.58 -8.11 -3.88
C ASP A 404 -33.19 -8.09 -4.57
N PHE A 405 -32.09 -8.08 -3.78
CA PHE A 405 -30.71 -8.07 -4.29
C PHE A 405 -30.03 -9.45 -4.30
N ILE A 406 -30.62 -10.48 -3.69
CA ILE A 406 -30.00 -11.81 -3.54
C ILE A 406 -30.56 -12.86 -4.50
N GLY A 407 -31.61 -12.52 -5.24
CA GLY A 407 -32.27 -13.44 -6.15
C GLY A 407 -32.25 -13.02 -7.61
N GLY A 408 -31.13 -13.27 -8.28
CA GLY A 408 -31.07 -13.05 -9.74
C GLY A 408 -29.80 -13.60 -10.36
N GLY A 409 -29.89 -14.85 -10.88
CA GLY A 409 -29.13 -15.38 -12.01
C GLY A 409 -27.63 -15.55 -11.82
#